data_1645d933e04195192466685abbcf8f61
#
_entry.id   1645d933e04195192466685abbcf8f61
#
_cell.length_a   1.000
_cell.length_b   1.000
_cell.length_c   1.000
_cell.angle_alpha   90.00
_cell.angle_beta   90.00
_cell.angle_gamma   90.00
#
_symmetry.space_group_name_H-M   'P 1'
#
loop_
_entity.id
_entity.type
_entity.pdbx_description
1 polymer ?
#
loop_
_entity_poly.entity_id
_entity_poly.type
_entity_poly.pdbx_seq_one_letter_code
_entity_poly.pdbx_strand_id
1 'polypeptide(L)'
;MKENNVIIIGAGISGLTAGVYAKKSGFNVTILEHHIIPGGLSTSWTRKGYLFEGGMHWLTGSLETLSINKVWKEVGALQENNPIYNKDPIYTLLDNGQEINLYRDIDKFKEELLRVAPEDKKAINRLYKDVKSFLGVHIVIDDIPGLKSDEPKHPDFKELMGMMPVMKRIIPLNNTTYEKYIQMFKNKNVQHLLRSLIGERYNALSFIYTLASFASGDCGYPKGGSLVMAKNIASKFESLGGKIEYRKTVEKIVIENGKTKGVIANGEFIPADAVIVTQDTRKAIDTLFEQPLKEKWINQMRKKVISEQNMFLAFGVKADLSKYPRGIIYPLNETFKAAGLEFKELRINNYALYEGYAPEGCSSVTCLLLGPSYRYWKAAKEDGSYKQKKQEIIDSLIKILENFMPEIKGNIEITDVATPLTYERFCNTYEGSWMSVWEPKMLTFNFPPKAKTVDGLYFASQRSSMPGGLPIAVYAGRKAVEYLCKTNNVTFINKELKHEI
;
A
#
# COMPACT_ATOMS: atom_id res chain seq x y z
N MET A 1 32.31 -21.24 8.10
CA MET A 1 31.89 -19.94 7.54
C MET A 1 31.28 -19.14 8.68
N LYS A 2 31.63 -17.87 8.84
CA LYS A 2 31.04 -17.02 9.88
C LYS A 2 29.58 -16.85 9.53
N GLU A 3 28.66 -17.32 10.38
CA GLU A 3 27.24 -17.10 10.17
C GLU A 3 26.97 -15.59 10.18
N ASN A 4 26.52 -15.05 9.06
CA ASN A 4 26.13 -13.65 8.99
C ASN A 4 24.70 -13.54 9.53
N ASN A 5 24.58 -13.12 10.78
CA ASN A 5 23.29 -12.92 11.45
C ASN A 5 22.65 -11.61 11.00
N VAL A 6 21.44 -11.68 10.49
CA VAL A 6 20.68 -10.54 10.02
C VAL A 6 19.41 -10.41 10.84
N ILE A 7 19.20 -9.24 11.43
CA ILE A 7 17.94 -8.87 12.06
C ILE A 7 17.14 -7.97 11.11
N ILE A 8 15.88 -8.32 10.91
CA ILE A 8 14.91 -7.50 10.16
C ILE A 8 13.90 -6.94 11.15
N ILE A 9 13.72 -5.61 11.13
CA ILE A 9 12.79 -4.93 12.03
C ILE A 9 11.45 -4.75 11.31
N GLY A 10 10.47 -5.58 11.69
CA GLY A 10 9.09 -5.58 11.18
C GLY A 10 8.80 -6.70 10.18
N ALA A 11 7.67 -7.39 10.38
CA ALA A 11 7.12 -8.42 9.49
C ALA A 11 6.06 -7.86 8.52
N GLY A 12 6.20 -6.62 8.09
CA GLY A 12 5.45 -6.07 6.95
C GLY A 12 5.94 -6.66 5.64
N ILE A 13 5.27 -6.36 4.52
CA ILE A 13 5.61 -6.92 3.20
C ILE A 13 7.10 -6.72 2.84
N SER A 14 7.68 -5.56 3.14
CA SER A 14 9.12 -5.31 2.90
C SER A 14 10.01 -6.24 3.71
N GLY A 15 9.70 -6.42 5.01
CA GLY A 15 10.51 -7.25 5.91
C GLY A 15 10.40 -8.73 5.58
N LEU A 16 9.19 -9.21 5.31
CA LEU A 16 8.95 -10.57 4.88
C LEU A 16 9.66 -10.88 3.55
N THR A 17 9.58 -9.97 2.59
CA THR A 17 10.31 -10.08 1.31
C THR A 17 11.82 -10.13 1.52
N ALA A 18 12.36 -9.22 2.33
CA ALA A 18 13.78 -9.23 2.66
C ALA A 18 14.18 -10.53 3.35
N GLY A 19 13.33 -11.03 4.26
CA GLY A 19 13.54 -12.30 4.95
C GLY A 19 13.67 -13.48 3.98
N VAL A 20 12.72 -13.60 3.04
CA VAL A 20 12.74 -14.68 2.04
C VAL A 20 14.02 -14.67 1.22
N TYR A 21 14.38 -13.52 0.64
CA TYR A 21 15.59 -13.42 -0.19
C TYR A 21 16.89 -13.60 0.60
N ALA A 22 16.97 -13.06 1.81
CA ALA A 22 18.13 -13.22 2.65
C ALA A 22 18.32 -14.70 3.09
N LYS A 23 17.24 -15.42 3.43
CA LYS A 23 17.29 -16.85 3.71
C LYS A 23 17.71 -17.67 2.50
N LYS A 24 17.11 -17.43 1.32
CA LYS A 24 17.52 -18.06 0.05
C LYS A 24 19.02 -17.85 -0.21
N SER A 25 19.55 -16.68 0.09
CA SER A 25 20.95 -16.30 -0.14
C SER A 25 21.91 -16.80 0.98
N GLY A 26 21.42 -17.60 1.94
CA GLY A 26 22.27 -18.28 2.94
C GLY A 26 22.55 -17.49 4.22
N PHE A 27 21.84 -16.38 4.46
CA PHE A 27 21.96 -15.65 5.73
C PHE A 27 21.17 -16.34 6.87
N ASN A 28 21.64 -16.19 8.10
CA ASN A 28 20.85 -16.52 9.29
C ASN A 28 19.95 -15.32 9.64
N VAL A 29 18.62 -15.47 9.51
CA VAL A 29 17.69 -14.33 9.55
C VAL A 29 16.65 -14.51 10.63
N THR A 30 16.50 -13.48 11.48
CA THR A 30 15.40 -13.33 12.42
C THR A 30 14.63 -12.03 12.12
N ILE A 31 13.32 -12.13 11.97
CA ILE A 31 12.41 -10.98 11.87
C ILE A 31 11.83 -10.72 13.26
N LEU A 32 11.94 -9.47 13.74
CA LEU A 32 11.35 -9.03 15.00
C LEU A 32 10.10 -8.19 14.69
N GLU A 33 8.94 -8.68 15.12
CA GLU A 33 7.64 -8.06 14.83
C GLU A 33 6.97 -7.59 16.13
N HIS A 34 6.58 -6.33 16.14
CA HIS A 34 5.88 -5.71 17.27
C HIS A 34 4.50 -6.32 17.52
N HIS A 35 3.76 -6.62 16.45
CA HIS A 35 2.41 -7.15 16.53
C HIS A 35 2.40 -8.67 16.74
N ILE A 36 1.19 -9.26 16.80
CA ILE A 36 0.97 -10.71 16.98
C ILE A 36 0.78 -11.45 15.64
N ILE A 37 0.70 -10.73 14.54
CA ILE A 37 0.50 -11.25 13.18
C ILE A 37 1.40 -10.51 12.20
N PRO A 38 1.77 -11.14 11.07
CA PRO A 38 2.53 -10.48 10.01
C PRO A 38 1.64 -9.56 9.17
N GLY A 39 2.26 -8.74 8.33
CA GLY A 39 1.62 -7.93 7.29
C GLY A 39 1.78 -6.42 7.49
N GLY A 40 1.90 -5.95 8.74
CA GLY A 40 1.94 -4.52 9.02
C GLY A 40 0.67 -3.81 8.52
N LEU A 41 0.82 -2.85 7.61
CA LEU A 41 -0.32 -2.15 6.97
C LEU A 41 -1.08 -3.01 5.94
N SER A 42 -0.46 -4.08 5.44
CA SER A 42 -1.12 -5.06 4.56
C SER A 42 -1.83 -6.11 5.40
N THR A 43 -2.99 -5.75 5.94
CA THR A 43 -3.70 -6.56 6.93
C THR A 43 -5.21 -6.53 6.74
N SER A 44 -5.88 -7.53 7.28
CA SER A 44 -7.32 -7.59 7.50
C SER A 44 -7.60 -8.20 8.87
N TRP A 45 -8.80 -8.04 9.37
CA TRP A 45 -9.20 -8.64 10.66
C TRP A 45 -10.67 -9.02 10.66
N THR A 46 -11.01 -10.01 11.49
CA THR A 46 -12.38 -10.53 11.60
C THR A 46 -13.06 -10.08 12.88
N ARG A 47 -14.33 -9.70 12.78
CA ARG A 47 -15.23 -9.42 13.91
C ARG A 47 -16.57 -10.11 13.66
N LYS A 48 -17.02 -10.95 14.58
CA LYS A 48 -18.29 -11.70 14.45
C LYS A 48 -18.49 -12.39 13.10
N GLY A 49 -17.42 -12.94 12.50
CA GLY A 49 -17.48 -13.59 11.19
C GLY A 49 -17.34 -12.66 9.97
N TYR A 50 -17.37 -11.33 10.16
CA TYR A 50 -17.12 -10.35 9.10
C TYR A 50 -15.63 -10.06 8.97
N LEU A 51 -15.08 -10.23 7.79
CA LEU A 51 -13.71 -9.87 7.45
C LEU A 51 -13.66 -8.41 6.97
N PHE A 52 -12.85 -7.60 7.61
CA PHE A 52 -12.59 -6.20 7.24
C PHE A 52 -11.22 -6.08 6.59
N GLU A 53 -11.21 -5.76 5.30
CA GLU A 53 -9.99 -5.56 4.51
C GLU A 53 -9.46 -4.15 4.71
N GLY A 54 -8.39 -4.02 5.51
CA GLY A 54 -7.81 -2.72 5.87
C GLY A 54 -6.57 -2.32 5.08
N GLY A 55 -6.04 -3.20 4.23
CA GLY A 55 -4.76 -2.98 3.55
C GLY A 55 -4.89 -2.64 2.08
N MET A 56 -5.44 -3.52 1.30
CA MET A 56 -5.37 -3.51 -0.16
C MET A 56 -6.69 -3.18 -0.83
N HIS A 57 -6.66 -2.29 -1.83
CA HIS A 57 -7.78 -2.08 -2.74
C HIS A 57 -7.60 -2.84 -4.06
N TRP A 58 -6.35 -2.99 -4.50
CA TRP A 58 -5.88 -3.77 -5.64
C TRP A 58 -4.39 -4.09 -5.48
N LEU A 59 -3.90 -5.09 -6.19
CA LEU A 59 -2.49 -5.46 -6.22
C LEU A 59 -1.86 -5.06 -7.56
N THR A 60 -1.01 -4.05 -7.55
CA THR A 60 -0.13 -3.74 -8.68
C THR A 60 0.90 -4.87 -8.85
N GLY A 61 1.04 -5.37 -10.07
CA GLY A 61 1.85 -6.55 -10.38
C GLY A 61 1.07 -7.86 -10.27
N SER A 62 -0.27 -7.81 -10.28
CA SER A 62 -1.12 -9.00 -10.35
C SER A 62 -1.14 -9.66 -11.73
N LEU A 63 -0.82 -8.90 -12.79
CA LEU A 63 -0.75 -9.41 -14.16
C LEU A 63 0.51 -10.27 -14.35
N GLU A 64 0.33 -11.52 -14.79
CA GLU A 64 1.39 -12.54 -14.85
C GLU A 64 2.59 -12.18 -15.74
N THR A 65 2.37 -11.37 -16.77
CA THR A 65 3.42 -10.99 -17.72
C THR A 65 4.41 -9.95 -17.17
N LEU A 66 4.10 -9.32 -16.04
CA LEU A 66 4.93 -8.28 -15.44
C LEU A 66 6.10 -8.85 -14.65
N SER A 67 7.25 -8.21 -14.72
CA SER A 67 8.45 -8.59 -13.96
C SER A 67 8.22 -8.59 -12.44
N ILE A 68 7.42 -7.67 -11.93
CA ILE A 68 7.05 -7.62 -10.51
C ILE A 68 6.12 -8.79 -10.10
N ASN A 69 5.32 -9.37 -11.00
CA ASN A 69 4.52 -10.57 -10.69
C ASN A 69 5.41 -11.75 -10.32
N LYS A 70 6.52 -11.92 -11.04
CA LYS A 70 7.52 -12.94 -10.70
C LYS A 70 8.04 -12.76 -9.28
N VAL A 71 8.29 -11.52 -8.86
CA VAL A 71 8.74 -11.23 -7.48
C VAL A 71 7.66 -11.62 -6.47
N TRP A 72 6.37 -11.32 -6.74
CA TRP A 72 5.28 -11.76 -5.86
C TRP A 72 5.22 -13.29 -5.73
N LYS A 73 5.46 -14.03 -6.82
CA LYS A 73 5.55 -15.50 -6.82
C LYS A 73 6.82 -15.99 -6.11
N GLU A 74 7.98 -15.41 -6.38
CA GLU A 74 9.28 -15.75 -5.76
C GLU A 74 9.26 -15.67 -4.23
N VAL A 75 8.52 -14.71 -3.67
CA VAL A 75 8.38 -14.56 -2.21
C VAL A 75 7.17 -15.33 -1.64
N GLY A 76 6.38 -16.00 -2.48
CA GLY A 76 5.23 -16.79 -2.06
C GLY A 76 3.95 -15.98 -1.80
N ALA A 77 3.92 -14.69 -2.14
CA ALA A 77 2.73 -13.84 -1.98
C ALA A 77 1.57 -14.29 -2.83
N LEU A 78 1.83 -14.62 -4.09
CA LEU A 78 0.89 -15.20 -5.04
C LEU A 78 1.21 -16.68 -5.23
N GLN A 79 0.21 -17.52 -5.06
CA GLN A 79 0.29 -18.96 -5.26
C GLN A 79 -0.44 -19.33 -6.56
N GLU A 80 -0.03 -20.40 -7.24
CA GLU A 80 -0.59 -20.83 -8.53
C GLU A 80 -2.12 -21.01 -8.50
N ASN A 81 -2.66 -21.47 -7.38
CA ASN A 81 -4.08 -21.75 -7.20
C ASN A 81 -4.87 -20.59 -6.57
N ASN A 82 -4.27 -19.42 -6.40
CA ASN A 82 -4.96 -18.28 -5.79
C ASN A 82 -5.52 -17.34 -6.87
N PRO A 83 -6.85 -17.35 -7.12
CA PRO A 83 -7.43 -16.54 -8.18
C PRO A 83 -7.29 -15.04 -7.92
N ILE A 84 -7.05 -14.32 -9.01
CA ILE A 84 -7.04 -12.86 -9.04
C ILE A 84 -8.39 -12.37 -9.57
N TYR A 85 -9.11 -11.58 -8.79
CA TYR A 85 -10.37 -10.99 -9.21
C TYR A 85 -10.13 -9.68 -9.96
N ASN A 86 -10.56 -9.64 -11.22
CA ASN A 86 -10.55 -8.46 -12.07
C ASN A 86 -11.99 -7.96 -12.29
N LYS A 87 -12.66 -7.55 -11.20
CA LYS A 87 -14.05 -7.05 -11.26
C LYS A 87 -14.11 -5.73 -12.03
N ASP A 88 -15.16 -5.59 -12.84
CA ASP A 88 -15.45 -4.41 -13.63
C ASP A 88 -16.97 -4.11 -13.56
N PRO A 89 -17.38 -2.87 -13.32
CA PRO A 89 -16.56 -1.67 -13.14
C PRO A 89 -15.72 -1.69 -11.84
N ILE A 90 -14.63 -0.90 -11.83
CA ILE A 90 -13.74 -0.75 -10.66
C ILE A 90 -14.48 0.02 -9.57
N TYR A 91 -15.09 1.14 -9.96
CA TYR A 91 -15.98 1.99 -9.16
C TYR A 91 -17.19 2.40 -9.97
N THR A 92 -18.31 2.55 -9.29
CA THR A 92 -19.52 3.16 -9.81
C THR A 92 -19.89 4.37 -8.96
N LEU A 93 -20.02 5.53 -9.57
CA LEU A 93 -20.64 6.68 -8.91
C LEU A 93 -22.15 6.49 -8.94
N LEU A 94 -22.79 6.62 -7.77
CA LEU A 94 -24.24 6.58 -7.59
C LEU A 94 -24.72 7.94 -7.13
N ASP A 95 -25.46 8.65 -7.97
CA ASP A 95 -26.03 9.97 -7.64
C ASP A 95 -27.45 10.11 -8.17
N ASN A 96 -28.44 10.20 -7.28
CA ASN A 96 -29.86 10.46 -7.60
C ASN A 96 -30.40 9.61 -8.77
N GLY A 97 -30.07 8.31 -8.78
CA GLY A 97 -30.46 7.37 -9.84
C GLY A 97 -29.59 7.43 -11.11
N GLN A 98 -28.61 8.29 -11.16
CA GLN A 98 -27.57 8.26 -12.19
C GLN A 98 -26.43 7.36 -11.78
N GLU A 99 -25.99 6.50 -12.71
CA GLU A 99 -24.80 5.67 -12.56
C GLU A 99 -23.73 6.08 -13.56
N ILE A 100 -22.49 6.23 -13.07
CA ILE A 100 -21.30 6.48 -13.91
C ILE A 100 -20.24 5.46 -13.52
N ASN A 101 -19.84 4.65 -14.50
CA ASN A 101 -18.95 3.53 -14.29
C ASN A 101 -17.51 3.86 -14.69
N LEU A 102 -16.56 3.62 -13.79
CA LEU A 102 -15.15 3.60 -14.09
C LEU A 102 -14.76 2.17 -14.51
N TYR A 103 -14.61 1.97 -15.81
CA TYR A 103 -14.24 0.71 -16.40
C TYR A 103 -12.71 0.54 -16.49
N ARG A 104 -12.25 -0.72 -16.45
CA ARG A 104 -10.85 -1.08 -16.75
C ARG A 104 -10.51 -0.77 -18.20
N ASP A 105 -11.39 -1.14 -19.12
CA ASP A 105 -11.25 -0.81 -20.53
C ASP A 105 -11.34 0.71 -20.75
N ILE A 106 -10.24 1.30 -21.19
CA ILE A 106 -10.15 2.76 -21.36
C ILE A 106 -11.00 3.27 -22.54
N ASP A 107 -11.26 2.45 -23.56
CA ASP A 107 -12.13 2.82 -24.67
C ASP A 107 -13.58 2.88 -24.19
N LYS A 108 -14.03 1.84 -23.47
CA LYS A 108 -15.33 1.79 -22.81
C LYS A 108 -15.51 2.93 -21.78
N PHE A 109 -14.47 3.21 -21.00
CA PHE A 109 -14.50 4.31 -20.02
C PHE A 109 -14.62 5.69 -20.71
N LYS A 110 -13.93 5.88 -21.83
CA LYS A 110 -14.07 7.10 -22.64
C LYS A 110 -15.49 7.26 -23.18
N GLU A 111 -16.11 6.20 -23.68
CA GLU A 111 -17.51 6.21 -24.16
C GLU A 111 -18.46 6.58 -23.01
N GLU A 112 -18.28 5.99 -21.84
CA GLU A 112 -19.07 6.29 -20.64
C GLU A 112 -18.95 7.76 -20.24
N LEU A 113 -17.74 8.32 -20.21
CA LEU A 113 -17.52 9.73 -19.90
C LEU A 113 -18.15 10.66 -20.95
N LEU A 114 -18.09 10.32 -22.25
CA LEU A 114 -18.72 11.10 -23.31
C LEU A 114 -20.25 11.03 -23.25
N ARG A 115 -20.82 9.90 -22.80
CA ARG A 115 -22.27 9.73 -22.58
C ARG A 115 -22.79 10.68 -21.51
N VAL A 116 -22.06 10.83 -20.39
CA VAL A 116 -22.51 11.58 -19.22
C VAL A 116 -22.04 13.03 -19.19
N ALA A 117 -20.95 13.36 -19.88
CA ALA A 117 -20.32 14.69 -19.88
C ALA A 117 -19.82 15.09 -21.29
N PRO A 118 -20.69 15.20 -22.30
CA PRO A 118 -20.27 15.56 -23.66
C PRO A 118 -19.62 16.94 -23.73
N GLU A 119 -19.93 17.85 -22.80
CA GLU A 119 -19.32 19.18 -22.66
C GLU A 119 -17.82 19.10 -22.31
N ASP A 120 -17.37 17.99 -21.73
CA ASP A 120 -15.98 17.74 -21.32
C ASP A 120 -15.16 16.98 -22.37
N LYS A 121 -15.65 16.86 -23.61
CA LYS A 121 -15.01 16.11 -24.70
C LYS A 121 -13.50 16.38 -24.82
N LYS A 122 -13.05 17.63 -24.64
CA LYS A 122 -11.63 17.99 -24.70
C LYS A 122 -10.82 17.39 -23.56
N ALA A 123 -11.34 17.46 -22.33
CA ALA A 123 -10.72 16.91 -21.13
C ALA A 123 -10.70 15.36 -21.19
N ILE A 124 -11.81 14.75 -21.62
CA ILE A 124 -11.94 13.29 -21.81
C ILE A 124 -10.91 12.78 -22.83
N ASN A 125 -10.79 13.44 -23.99
CA ASN A 125 -9.80 13.05 -25.00
C ASN A 125 -8.36 13.21 -24.49
N ARG A 126 -8.08 14.20 -23.65
CA ARG A 126 -6.77 14.35 -23.01
C ARG A 126 -6.49 13.22 -22.05
N LEU A 127 -7.43 12.92 -21.13
CA LEU A 127 -7.34 11.79 -20.19
C LEU A 127 -7.07 10.48 -20.95
N TYR A 128 -7.87 10.20 -21.97
CA TYR A 128 -7.71 9.02 -22.81
C TYR A 128 -6.31 8.93 -23.43
N LYS A 129 -5.80 10.02 -24.04
CA LYS A 129 -4.45 10.06 -24.63
C LYS A 129 -3.36 9.88 -23.58
N ASP A 130 -3.54 10.49 -22.39
CA ASP A 130 -2.58 10.35 -21.31
C ASP A 130 -2.54 8.90 -20.82
N VAL A 131 -3.67 8.25 -20.54
CA VAL A 131 -3.74 6.84 -20.14
C VAL A 131 -3.19 5.92 -21.22
N LYS A 132 -3.62 6.06 -22.48
CA LYS A 132 -3.12 5.24 -23.61
C LYS A 132 -1.59 5.31 -23.76
N SER A 133 -0.98 6.46 -23.47
CA SER A 133 0.48 6.60 -23.56
C SER A 133 1.23 5.85 -22.45
N PHE A 134 0.55 5.52 -21.34
CA PHE A 134 1.13 4.75 -20.22
C PHE A 134 0.76 3.27 -20.23
N LEU A 135 0.02 2.79 -21.23
CA LEU A 135 -0.25 1.35 -21.35
C LEU A 135 1.07 0.58 -21.46
N GLY A 136 1.21 -0.48 -20.66
CA GLY A 136 2.44 -1.27 -20.60
C GLY A 136 3.58 -0.66 -19.78
N VAL A 137 3.42 0.57 -19.25
CA VAL A 137 4.38 1.12 -18.29
C VAL A 137 4.16 0.45 -16.93
N HIS A 138 5.20 -0.15 -16.39
CA HIS A 138 5.15 -0.85 -15.12
C HIS A 138 6.46 -0.68 -14.33
N ILE A 139 6.46 -1.16 -13.09
CA ILE A 139 7.67 -1.16 -12.26
C ILE A 139 8.59 -2.26 -12.78
N VAL A 140 9.70 -1.85 -13.36
CA VAL A 140 10.74 -2.76 -13.86
C VAL A 140 11.55 -3.28 -12.68
N ILE A 141 11.78 -4.58 -12.65
CA ILE A 141 12.63 -5.24 -11.68
C ILE A 141 13.99 -5.50 -12.33
N ASP A 142 14.99 -4.82 -11.82
CA ASP A 142 16.39 -4.95 -12.24
C ASP A 142 17.28 -5.31 -11.05
N ASP A 143 18.43 -5.89 -11.30
CA ASP A 143 19.46 -6.12 -10.29
C ASP A 143 20.36 -4.88 -10.15
N ILE A 144 20.89 -4.65 -8.94
CA ILE A 144 21.85 -3.56 -8.77
C ILE A 144 23.17 -3.84 -9.54
N PRO A 145 23.85 -2.82 -10.08
CA PRO A 145 25.09 -3.01 -10.80
C PRO A 145 26.13 -3.79 -9.99
N GLY A 146 26.73 -4.82 -10.62
CA GLY A 146 27.77 -5.65 -10.02
C GLY A 146 27.30 -6.61 -8.92
N LEU A 147 26.00 -6.92 -8.88
CA LEU A 147 25.46 -8.00 -8.05
C LEU A 147 25.80 -9.35 -8.70
N LYS A 148 26.23 -10.31 -7.90
CA LYS A 148 26.27 -11.73 -8.29
C LYS A 148 24.90 -12.33 -8.01
N SER A 149 24.19 -12.78 -9.03
CA SER A 149 22.87 -13.36 -8.94
C SER A 149 22.82 -14.71 -9.65
N ASP A 150 22.01 -15.64 -9.16
CA ASP A 150 21.78 -16.95 -9.82
C ASP A 150 20.92 -16.81 -11.09
N GLU A 151 19.99 -15.87 -11.11
CA GLU A 151 19.20 -15.48 -12.28
C GLU A 151 19.23 -13.95 -12.43
N PRO A 152 20.26 -13.37 -13.09
CA PRO A 152 20.38 -11.94 -13.25
C PRO A 152 19.17 -11.32 -13.96
N LYS A 153 18.60 -10.26 -13.37
CA LYS A 153 17.51 -9.49 -13.96
C LYS A 153 18.04 -8.18 -14.51
N HIS A 154 17.89 -8.02 -15.82
CA HIS A 154 18.18 -6.79 -16.53
C HIS A 154 16.93 -6.31 -17.24
N PRO A 155 16.70 -5.00 -17.33
CA PRO A 155 15.61 -4.47 -18.14
C PRO A 155 15.68 -5.01 -19.56
N ASP A 156 14.55 -5.53 -20.08
CA ASP A 156 14.48 -5.89 -21.49
C ASP A 156 14.54 -4.61 -22.33
N PHE A 157 15.29 -4.64 -23.44
CA PHE A 157 15.36 -3.53 -24.39
C PHE A 157 13.98 -3.10 -24.89
N LYS A 158 13.04 -4.06 -25.07
CA LYS A 158 11.64 -3.79 -25.42
C LYS A 158 10.91 -3.03 -24.31
N GLU A 159 11.15 -3.36 -23.05
CA GLU A 159 10.59 -2.63 -21.90
C GLU A 159 11.05 -1.17 -21.89
N LEU A 160 12.35 -0.93 -22.11
CA LEU A 160 12.93 0.42 -22.19
C LEU A 160 12.39 1.21 -23.39
N MET A 161 12.27 0.58 -24.57
CA MET A 161 11.69 1.21 -25.75
C MET A 161 10.21 1.54 -25.56
N GLY A 162 9.44 0.70 -24.87
CA GLY A 162 8.04 0.95 -24.50
C GLY A 162 7.85 2.17 -23.61
N MET A 163 8.88 2.57 -22.85
CA MET A 163 8.85 3.76 -22.00
C MET A 163 9.14 5.08 -22.76
N MET A 164 9.69 5.04 -23.96
CA MET A 164 10.05 6.27 -24.72
C MET A 164 8.86 7.20 -24.99
N PRO A 165 7.66 6.73 -25.39
CA PRO A 165 6.53 7.60 -25.65
C PRO A 165 6.07 8.39 -24.43
N VAL A 166 6.27 7.83 -23.22
CA VAL A 166 5.80 8.44 -21.96
C VAL A 166 6.75 9.49 -21.42
N MET A 167 8.04 9.46 -21.78
CA MET A 167 9.06 10.36 -21.24
C MET A 167 8.65 11.84 -21.33
N LYS A 168 8.06 12.26 -22.45
CA LYS A 168 7.58 13.64 -22.66
C LYS A 168 6.42 14.02 -21.75
N ARG A 169 5.69 13.02 -21.20
CA ARG A 169 4.50 13.21 -20.35
C ARG A 169 4.80 13.07 -18.86
N ILE A 170 5.85 12.34 -18.49
CA ILE A 170 6.21 12.10 -17.09
C ILE A 170 6.41 13.41 -16.34
N ILE A 171 7.26 14.30 -16.84
CA ILE A 171 7.60 15.57 -16.16
C ILE A 171 6.39 16.49 -16.01
N PRO A 172 5.58 16.78 -17.07
CA PRO A 172 4.38 17.58 -16.92
C PRO A 172 3.37 17.00 -15.92
N LEU A 173 3.10 15.69 -15.98
CA LEU A 173 2.17 15.02 -15.10
C LEU A 173 2.67 14.98 -13.65
N ASN A 174 3.94 14.71 -13.43
CA ASN A 174 4.56 14.75 -12.11
C ASN A 174 4.51 16.15 -11.46
N ASN A 175 4.59 17.21 -12.29
CA ASN A 175 4.55 18.59 -11.81
C ASN A 175 3.14 19.16 -11.66
N THR A 176 2.12 18.40 -12.09
CA THR A 176 0.71 18.78 -11.95
C THR A 176 0.10 18.04 -10.76
N THR A 177 -0.58 18.75 -9.86
CA THR A 177 -1.33 18.10 -8.79
C THR A 177 -2.54 17.35 -9.36
N TYR A 178 -2.94 16.28 -8.71
CA TYR A 178 -4.12 15.50 -9.09
C TYR A 178 -5.37 16.37 -9.16
N GLU A 179 -5.61 17.19 -8.15
CA GLU A 179 -6.76 18.09 -8.11
C GLU A 179 -6.78 19.05 -9.30
N LYS A 180 -5.63 19.66 -9.66
CA LYS A 180 -5.54 20.53 -10.85
C LYS A 180 -5.85 19.79 -12.15
N TYR A 181 -5.50 18.50 -12.23
CA TYR A 181 -5.82 17.67 -13.39
C TYR A 181 -7.34 17.41 -13.49
N ILE A 182 -7.99 17.09 -12.36
CA ILE A 182 -9.44 16.86 -12.29
C ILE A 182 -10.24 18.12 -12.62
N GLN A 183 -9.77 19.28 -12.19
CA GLN A 183 -10.42 20.58 -12.49
C GLN A 183 -10.53 20.91 -13.99
N MET A 184 -9.91 20.14 -14.89
CA MET A 184 -10.15 20.25 -16.33
C MET A 184 -11.56 19.82 -16.74
N PHE A 185 -12.24 19.00 -15.95
CA PHE A 185 -13.60 18.54 -16.16
C PHE A 185 -14.59 19.55 -15.56
N LYS A 186 -15.67 19.85 -16.27
CA LYS A 186 -16.75 20.74 -15.81
C LYS A 186 -17.81 19.97 -15.04
N ASN A 187 -18.09 18.75 -15.50
CA ASN A 187 -19.08 17.87 -14.89
C ASN A 187 -18.66 17.46 -13.48
N LYS A 188 -19.50 17.76 -12.49
CA LYS A 188 -19.19 17.52 -11.08
C LYS A 188 -19.14 16.04 -10.72
N ASN A 189 -20.04 15.23 -11.28
CA ASN A 189 -20.07 13.79 -11.03
C ASN A 189 -18.81 13.11 -11.58
N VAL A 190 -18.33 13.53 -12.76
CA VAL A 190 -17.04 13.08 -13.28
C VAL A 190 -15.88 13.49 -12.36
N GLN A 191 -15.90 14.73 -11.83
CA GLN A 191 -14.88 15.14 -10.85
C GLN A 191 -14.93 14.28 -9.58
N HIS A 192 -16.12 13.97 -9.01
CA HIS A 192 -16.28 13.10 -7.84
C HIS A 192 -15.76 11.69 -8.12
N LEU A 193 -16.16 11.09 -9.25
CA LEU A 193 -15.70 9.76 -9.65
C LEU A 193 -14.17 9.69 -9.75
N LEU A 194 -13.56 10.65 -10.45
CA LEU A 194 -12.11 10.65 -10.64
C LEU A 194 -11.37 10.95 -9.33
N ARG A 195 -11.82 11.92 -8.53
CA ARG A 195 -11.18 12.31 -7.26
C ARG A 195 -11.09 11.18 -6.26
N SER A 196 -12.03 10.27 -6.30
CA SER A 196 -12.10 9.16 -5.34
C SER A 196 -11.15 8.00 -5.64
N LEU A 197 -10.43 8.01 -6.77
CA LEU A 197 -9.55 6.91 -7.15
C LEU A 197 -8.28 6.85 -6.28
N ILE A 198 -7.64 8.01 -6.07
CA ILE A 198 -6.47 8.17 -5.21
C ILE A 198 -6.65 9.40 -4.31
N GLY A 199 -5.77 9.63 -3.35
CA GLY A 199 -5.85 10.80 -2.47
C GLY A 199 -5.58 12.13 -3.20
N GLU A 200 -6.21 13.20 -2.77
CA GLU A 200 -6.13 14.54 -3.41
C GLU A 200 -4.72 15.12 -3.48
N ARG A 201 -3.85 14.72 -2.56
CA ARG A 201 -2.47 15.24 -2.45
C ARG A 201 -1.51 14.64 -3.47
N TYR A 202 -1.92 13.60 -4.20
CA TYR A 202 -1.07 12.97 -5.20
C TYR A 202 -0.87 13.87 -6.42
N ASN A 203 0.10 13.52 -7.27
CA ASN A 203 0.28 14.16 -8.57
C ASN A 203 -0.52 13.44 -9.66
N ALA A 204 -0.71 14.11 -10.79
CA ALA A 204 -1.44 13.55 -11.93
C ALA A 204 -0.75 12.33 -12.54
N LEU A 205 0.58 12.18 -12.39
CA LEU A 205 1.31 11.01 -12.86
C LEU A 205 0.84 9.74 -12.16
N SER A 206 0.69 9.78 -10.82
CA SER A 206 0.19 8.63 -10.05
C SER A 206 -1.22 8.23 -10.47
N PHE A 207 -2.08 9.20 -10.75
CA PHE A 207 -3.43 8.96 -11.24
C PHE A 207 -3.46 8.29 -12.62
N ILE A 208 -2.73 8.87 -13.59
CA ILE A 208 -2.65 8.31 -14.94
C ILE A 208 -2.01 6.93 -14.96
N TYR A 209 -0.95 6.72 -14.16
CA TYR A 209 -0.32 5.41 -14.00
C TYR A 209 -1.31 4.37 -13.44
N THR A 210 -2.11 4.73 -12.44
CA THR A 210 -3.12 3.84 -11.86
C THR A 210 -4.18 3.43 -12.89
N LEU A 211 -4.74 4.40 -13.64
CA LEU A 211 -5.70 4.11 -14.71
C LEU A 211 -5.09 3.24 -15.83
N ALA A 212 -3.85 3.52 -16.21
CA ALA A 212 -3.16 2.74 -17.24
C ALA A 212 -2.88 1.31 -16.76
N SER A 213 -2.53 1.12 -15.49
CA SER A 213 -2.34 -0.21 -14.90
C SER A 213 -3.65 -1.02 -14.94
N PHE A 214 -4.79 -0.43 -14.57
CA PHE A 214 -6.09 -1.08 -14.74
C PHE A 214 -6.37 -1.44 -16.20
N ALA A 215 -6.14 -0.50 -17.12
CA ALA A 215 -6.40 -0.68 -18.55
C ALA A 215 -5.46 -1.71 -19.21
N SER A 216 -4.30 -1.96 -18.63
CA SER A 216 -3.37 -3.01 -19.03
C SER A 216 -3.71 -4.40 -18.48
N GLY A 217 -4.80 -4.55 -17.69
CA GLY A 217 -5.20 -5.82 -17.06
C GLY A 217 -4.52 -6.10 -15.72
N ASP A 218 -3.70 -5.17 -15.22
CA ASP A 218 -3.08 -5.25 -13.89
C ASP A 218 -4.02 -4.75 -12.78
N CYS A 219 -3.53 -4.64 -11.56
CA CYS A 219 -4.31 -4.15 -10.41
C CYS A 219 -5.54 -5.01 -10.10
N GLY A 220 -5.40 -6.34 -10.18
CA GLY A 220 -6.41 -7.30 -9.72
C GLY A 220 -6.41 -7.43 -8.20
N TYR A 221 -7.39 -8.15 -7.67
CA TYR A 221 -7.53 -8.38 -6.24
C TYR A 221 -7.33 -9.87 -5.93
N PRO A 222 -6.26 -10.28 -5.20
CA PRO A 222 -6.02 -11.67 -4.84
C PRO A 222 -7.07 -12.20 -3.88
N LYS A 223 -7.52 -13.44 -4.06
CA LYS A 223 -8.45 -14.11 -3.13
C LYS A 223 -7.85 -14.11 -1.71
N GLY A 224 -8.67 -13.74 -0.73
CA GLY A 224 -8.26 -13.64 0.67
C GLY A 224 -7.58 -12.33 1.07
N GLY A 225 -7.26 -11.46 0.11
CA GLY A 225 -6.80 -10.09 0.36
C GLY A 225 -5.44 -9.98 1.06
N SER A 226 -5.26 -8.89 1.79
CA SER A 226 -3.97 -8.45 2.33
C SER A 226 -3.34 -9.42 3.32
N LEU A 227 -4.10 -9.89 4.31
CA LEU A 227 -3.54 -10.72 5.38
C LEU A 227 -3.16 -12.11 4.89
N VAL A 228 -3.94 -12.70 3.97
CA VAL A 228 -3.62 -14.02 3.38
C VAL A 228 -2.32 -13.91 2.61
N MET A 229 -2.15 -12.87 1.80
CA MET A 229 -0.92 -12.63 1.06
C MET A 229 0.30 -12.48 2.00
N ALA A 230 0.16 -11.71 3.08
CA ALA A 230 1.23 -11.54 4.06
C ALA A 230 1.58 -12.85 4.79
N LYS A 231 0.57 -13.64 5.17
CA LYS A 231 0.76 -14.96 5.79
C LYS A 231 1.45 -15.94 4.85
N ASN A 232 1.12 -15.91 3.55
CA ASN A 232 1.78 -16.76 2.55
C ASN A 232 3.30 -16.45 2.48
N ILE A 233 3.69 -15.17 2.48
CA ILE A 233 5.10 -14.77 2.50
C ILE A 233 5.77 -15.21 3.80
N ALA A 234 5.10 -15.02 4.95
CA ALA A 234 5.61 -15.44 6.25
C ALA A 234 5.85 -16.96 6.29
N SER A 235 4.88 -17.77 5.84
CA SER A 235 5.00 -19.22 5.74
C SER A 235 6.16 -19.64 4.83
N LYS A 236 6.33 -18.96 3.67
CA LYS A 236 7.47 -19.20 2.79
C LYS A 236 8.80 -18.89 3.50
N PHE A 237 8.90 -17.78 4.22
CA PHE A 237 10.08 -17.42 4.98
C PHE A 237 10.43 -18.48 6.06
N GLU A 238 9.42 -18.92 6.82
CA GLU A 238 9.58 -19.93 7.87
C GLU A 238 9.94 -21.30 7.29
N SER A 239 9.37 -21.68 6.13
CA SER A 239 9.74 -22.94 5.43
C SER A 239 11.20 -22.97 4.96
N LEU A 240 11.82 -21.81 4.76
CA LEU A 240 13.25 -21.67 4.47
C LEU A 240 14.13 -21.68 5.73
N GLY A 241 13.55 -21.98 6.91
CA GLY A 241 14.24 -21.97 8.20
C GLY A 241 14.48 -20.56 8.75
N GLY A 242 13.69 -19.56 8.32
CA GLY A 242 13.65 -18.24 8.92
C GLY A 242 12.83 -18.24 10.21
N LYS A 243 13.09 -17.29 11.12
CA LYS A 243 12.37 -17.14 12.38
C LYS A 243 11.67 -15.81 12.46
N ILE A 244 10.37 -15.79 12.80
CA ILE A 244 9.63 -14.56 13.13
C ILE A 244 9.35 -14.56 14.64
N GLU A 245 9.84 -13.55 15.35
CA GLU A 245 9.53 -13.32 16.75
C GLU A 245 8.48 -12.22 16.87
N TYR A 246 7.25 -12.64 17.16
CA TYR A 246 6.14 -11.73 17.41
C TYR A 246 6.19 -11.14 18.82
N ARG A 247 5.51 -9.99 19.04
CA ARG A 247 5.52 -9.23 20.30
C ARG A 247 6.94 -8.81 20.73
N LYS A 248 7.84 -8.66 19.78
CA LYS A 248 9.21 -8.16 19.97
C LYS A 248 9.32 -6.76 19.39
N THR A 249 9.30 -5.78 20.25
CA THR A 249 9.45 -4.36 19.86
C THR A 249 10.92 -3.99 19.89
N VAL A 250 11.46 -3.61 18.74
CA VAL A 250 12.81 -3.05 18.68
C VAL A 250 12.76 -1.59 19.15
N GLU A 251 13.57 -1.30 20.13
CA GLU A 251 13.66 0.00 20.81
C GLU A 251 14.86 0.81 20.31
N LYS A 252 15.96 0.12 19.96
CA LYS A 252 17.22 0.77 19.57
C LYS A 252 18.05 -0.11 18.66
N ILE A 253 18.74 0.49 17.71
CA ILE A 253 19.81 -0.12 16.93
C ILE A 253 21.15 0.26 17.59
N VAL A 254 21.93 -0.75 17.98
CA VAL A 254 23.23 -0.57 18.58
C VAL A 254 24.28 -0.38 17.50
N ILE A 255 24.98 0.75 17.55
CA ILE A 255 26.04 1.12 16.60
C ILE A 255 27.30 1.42 17.37
N GLU A 256 28.41 0.76 17.02
CA GLU A 256 29.72 1.03 17.59
C GLU A 256 30.73 1.19 16.46
N ASN A 257 31.55 2.22 16.55
CA ASN A 257 32.60 2.52 15.59
C ASN A 257 32.07 2.55 14.12
N GLY A 258 30.86 3.11 13.91
CA GLY A 258 30.25 3.23 12.58
C GLY A 258 29.72 1.89 12.01
N LYS A 259 29.55 0.86 12.82
CA LYS A 259 29.04 -0.46 12.41
C LYS A 259 27.91 -0.92 13.32
N THR A 260 26.87 -1.53 12.77
CA THR A 260 25.81 -2.18 13.56
C THR A 260 26.40 -3.35 14.37
N LYS A 261 25.91 -3.49 15.60
CA LYS A 261 26.23 -4.62 16.50
C LYS A 261 25.03 -5.49 16.81
N GLY A 262 23.82 -4.98 16.56
CA GLY A 262 22.58 -5.63 16.85
C GLY A 262 21.50 -4.62 17.21
N VAL A 263 20.50 -5.09 17.92
CA VAL A 263 19.37 -4.27 18.37
C VAL A 263 19.06 -4.51 19.84
N ILE A 264 18.39 -3.55 20.48
CA ILE A 264 17.73 -3.77 21.77
C ILE A 264 16.25 -3.98 21.47
N ALA A 265 15.69 -5.10 21.90
CA ALA A 265 14.29 -5.45 21.72
C ALA A 265 13.71 -5.99 23.04
N ASN A 266 12.63 -5.36 23.52
CA ASN A 266 12.02 -5.61 24.83
C ASN A 266 13.06 -5.60 25.98
N GLY A 267 14.01 -4.66 25.94
CA GLY A 267 15.07 -4.50 26.91
C GLY A 267 16.26 -5.46 26.77
N GLU A 268 16.22 -6.43 25.85
CA GLU A 268 17.28 -7.42 25.61
C GLU A 268 18.15 -7.01 24.40
N PHE A 269 19.48 -7.15 24.55
CA PHE A 269 20.39 -6.99 23.42
C PHE A 269 20.43 -8.26 22.57
N ILE A 270 20.13 -8.13 21.28
CA ILE A 270 20.20 -9.21 20.31
C ILE A 270 21.30 -8.87 19.29
N PRO A 271 22.41 -9.64 19.25
CA PRO A 271 23.52 -9.37 18.36
C PRO A 271 23.17 -9.65 16.90
N ALA A 272 23.69 -8.82 15.99
CA ALA A 272 23.56 -9.01 14.55
C ALA A 272 24.73 -8.37 13.79
N ASP A 273 25.12 -8.97 12.67
CA ASP A 273 26.12 -8.43 11.75
C ASP A 273 25.51 -7.37 10.83
N ALA A 274 24.19 -7.48 10.55
CA ALA A 274 23.42 -6.53 9.76
C ALA A 274 22.00 -6.35 10.29
N VAL A 275 21.46 -5.14 10.12
CA VAL A 275 20.09 -4.79 10.48
C VAL A 275 19.40 -4.19 9.26
N ILE A 276 18.22 -4.74 8.91
CA ILE A 276 17.34 -4.20 7.86
C ILE A 276 16.12 -3.56 8.52
N VAL A 277 16.00 -2.24 8.40
CA VAL A 277 14.88 -1.45 8.94
C VAL A 277 13.76 -1.42 7.92
N THR A 278 12.60 -2.00 8.24
CA THR A 278 11.47 -2.08 7.30
C THR A 278 10.21 -1.38 7.79
N GLN A 279 10.19 -0.91 9.03
CA GLN A 279 9.12 -0.07 9.55
C GLN A 279 9.10 1.32 8.88
N ASP A 280 8.16 2.17 9.26
CA ASP A 280 8.10 3.56 8.81
C ASP A 280 9.46 4.25 8.94
N THR A 281 10.07 4.63 7.83
CA THR A 281 11.43 5.16 7.79
C THR A 281 11.59 6.42 8.64
N ARG A 282 10.58 7.32 8.64
CA ARG A 282 10.62 8.54 9.45
C ARG A 282 10.56 8.22 10.93
N LYS A 283 9.62 7.35 11.34
CA LYS A 283 9.51 6.89 12.73
C LYS A 283 10.79 6.19 13.17
N ALA A 284 11.34 5.30 12.34
CA ALA A 284 12.57 4.58 12.65
C ALA A 284 13.75 5.53 12.91
N ILE A 285 13.93 6.52 12.03
CA ILE A 285 15.03 7.49 12.15
C ILE A 285 14.88 8.37 13.39
N ASP A 286 13.65 8.68 13.76
CA ASP A 286 13.39 9.54 14.93
C ASP A 286 13.46 8.77 16.26
N THR A 287 13.39 7.41 16.25
CA THR A 287 13.24 6.63 17.49
C THR A 287 14.29 5.55 17.74
N LEU A 288 14.89 4.97 16.67
CA LEU A 288 15.77 3.80 16.83
C LEU A 288 17.27 4.13 17.01
N PHE A 289 17.65 5.39 16.87
CA PHE A 289 19.06 5.80 16.91
C PHE A 289 19.32 6.73 18.10
N GLU A 290 20.33 6.39 18.90
CA GLU A 290 20.77 7.21 20.04
C GLU A 290 21.31 8.55 19.57
N GLN A 291 22.08 8.52 18.47
CA GLN A 291 22.58 9.74 17.81
C GLN A 291 21.95 9.86 16.41
N PRO A 292 21.55 11.06 15.99
CA PRO A 292 20.97 11.26 14.67
C PRO A 292 21.91 10.76 13.57
N LEU A 293 21.35 10.00 12.61
CA LEU A 293 22.09 9.56 11.44
C LEU A 293 22.52 10.75 10.58
N LYS A 294 23.79 10.79 10.20
CA LYS A 294 24.38 11.85 9.36
C LYS A 294 24.18 11.57 7.86
N GLU A 295 22.92 11.35 7.44
CA GLU A 295 22.55 11.05 6.05
C GLU A 295 21.85 12.25 5.39
N LYS A 296 22.35 12.74 4.27
CA LYS A 296 21.81 13.93 3.58
C LYS A 296 20.35 13.78 3.15
N TRP A 297 19.93 12.57 2.76
CA TRP A 297 18.59 12.29 2.30
C TRP A 297 17.52 12.45 3.40
N ILE A 298 17.86 12.32 4.69
CA ILE A 298 16.92 12.42 5.81
C ILE A 298 16.25 13.79 5.86
N ASN A 299 17.03 14.86 5.70
CA ASN A 299 16.47 16.22 5.70
C ASN A 299 15.52 16.46 4.51
N GLN A 300 15.84 15.89 3.34
CA GLN A 300 14.98 15.99 2.16
C GLN A 300 13.69 15.19 2.38
N MET A 301 13.78 13.98 2.93
CA MET A 301 12.63 13.18 3.30
C MET A 301 11.69 13.94 4.25
N ARG A 302 12.22 14.47 5.35
CA ARG A 302 11.41 15.21 6.36
C ARG A 302 10.68 16.41 5.77
N LYS A 303 11.29 17.09 4.78
CA LYS A 303 10.71 18.29 4.16
C LYS A 303 9.69 18.00 3.07
N LYS A 304 9.86 16.89 2.34
CA LYS A 304 9.22 16.68 1.05
C LYS A 304 8.28 15.47 0.99
N VAL A 305 8.38 14.55 1.94
CA VAL A 305 7.51 13.39 2.00
C VAL A 305 6.42 13.63 3.05
N ILE A 306 5.17 13.65 2.60
CA ILE A 306 4.01 13.94 3.43
C ILE A 306 3.39 12.62 3.89
N SER A 307 3.05 12.54 5.18
CA SER A 307 2.30 11.41 5.73
C SER A 307 0.84 11.47 5.30
N GLU A 308 0.36 10.46 4.58
CA GLU A 308 -1.06 10.30 4.27
C GLU A 308 -1.72 9.51 5.39
N GLN A 309 -2.78 10.06 5.95
CA GLN A 309 -3.53 9.48 7.05
C GLN A 309 -4.94 9.14 6.58
N ASN A 310 -5.57 8.22 7.28
CA ASN A 310 -6.97 7.91 7.05
C ASN A 310 -7.71 7.54 8.35
N MET A 311 -9.02 7.57 8.25
CA MET A 311 -9.91 6.83 9.12
C MET A 311 -10.55 5.71 8.28
N PHE A 312 -10.48 4.49 8.78
CA PHE A 312 -11.08 3.32 8.16
C PHE A 312 -12.29 2.90 8.98
N LEU A 313 -13.47 2.92 8.35
CA LEU A 313 -14.72 2.51 8.97
C LEU A 313 -15.20 1.22 8.33
N ALA A 314 -15.67 0.27 9.13
CA ALA A 314 -16.12 -1.03 8.68
C ALA A 314 -17.45 -1.40 9.31
N PHE A 315 -18.29 -2.07 8.52
CA PHE A 315 -19.65 -2.46 8.88
C PHE A 315 -19.89 -3.92 8.49
N GLY A 316 -20.29 -4.76 9.45
CA GLY A 316 -20.85 -6.07 9.20
C GLY A 316 -22.37 -5.96 9.15
N VAL A 317 -22.94 -6.27 8.00
CA VAL A 317 -24.36 -6.07 7.69
C VAL A 317 -25.04 -7.41 7.48
N LYS A 318 -26.11 -7.70 8.25
CA LYS A 318 -26.94 -8.88 8.10
C LYS A 318 -27.97 -8.71 6.99
N ALA A 319 -27.45 -8.44 5.80
CA ALA A 319 -28.22 -8.38 4.56
C ALA A 319 -27.30 -8.67 3.38
N ASP A 320 -27.85 -9.25 2.32
CA ASP A 320 -27.17 -9.43 1.06
C ASP A 320 -27.18 -8.10 0.28
N LEU A 321 -25.99 -7.52 0.11
CA LEU A 321 -25.76 -6.29 -0.65
C LEU A 321 -25.16 -6.58 -2.04
N SER A 322 -25.21 -7.81 -2.55
CA SER A 322 -24.60 -8.21 -3.84
C SER A 322 -25.16 -7.46 -5.05
N LYS A 323 -26.38 -6.90 -4.94
CA LYS A 323 -26.96 -6.04 -5.98
C LYS A 323 -26.24 -4.70 -6.15
N TYR A 324 -25.48 -4.25 -5.16
CA TYR A 324 -24.70 -3.02 -5.24
C TYR A 324 -23.32 -3.26 -5.82
N PRO A 325 -22.74 -2.27 -6.52
CA PRO A 325 -21.39 -2.37 -7.03
C PRO A 325 -20.36 -2.67 -5.93
N ARG A 326 -19.25 -3.29 -6.32
CA ARG A 326 -18.11 -3.52 -5.42
C ARG A 326 -17.52 -2.23 -4.86
N GLY A 327 -17.27 -1.27 -5.73
CA GLY A 327 -16.72 0.05 -5.38
C GLY A 327 -17.77 1.12 -5.66
N ILE A 328 -18.15 1.87 -4.64
CA ILE A 328 -19.19 2.90 -4.75
C ILE A 328 -18.55 4.24 -4.42
N ILE A 329 -18.79 5.22 -5.30
CA ILE A 329 -18.56 6.64 -5.04
C ILE A 329 -19.92 7.30 -4.87
N TYR A 330 -20.15 7.84 -3.70
CA TYR A 330 -21.42 8.46 -3.35
C TYR A 330 -21.21 9.95 -3.08
N PRO A 331 -21.57 10.84 -4.04
CA PRO A 331 -21.56 12.29 -3.82
C PRO A 331 -22.55 12.68 -2.71
N LEU A 332 -22.17 13.63 -1.90
CA LEU A 332 -22.97 14.09 -0.77
C LEU A 332 -23.64 15.43 -1.07
N ASN A 333 -24.95 15.54 -0.83
CA ASN A 333 -25.69 16.79 -0.94
C ASN A 333 -25.19 17.83 0.08
N GLU A 334 -24.87 17.36 1.28
CA GLU A 334 -24.27 18.16 2.34
C GLU A 334 -22.89 17.58 2.70
N THR A 335 -21.95 18.46 2.97
CA THR A 335 -20.60 18.06 3.36
C THR A 335 -20.60 17.24 4.65
N PHE A 336 -20.07 16.03 4.60
CA PHE A 336 -19.87 15.19 5.78
C PHE A 336 -18.65 15.66 6.56
N LYS A 337 -18.83 16.01 7.83
CA LYS A 337 -17.75 16.48 8.70
C LYS A 337 -17.34 15.39 9.68
N ALA A 338 -16.05 15.02 9.65
CA ALA A 338 -15.49 14.02 10.55
C ALA A 338 -14.04 14.34 10.92
N ALA A 339 -13.73 14.30 12.21
CA ALA A 339 -12.38 14.52 12.76
C ALA A 339 -11.69 15.79 12.25
N GLY A 340 -12.44 16.89 12.13
CA GLY A 340 -11.93 18.19 11.64
C GLY A 340 -11.74 18.27 10.13
N LEU A 341 -12.18 17.26 9.38
CA LEU A 341 -12.13 17.19 7.92
C LEU A 341 -13.53 17.29 7.31
N GLU A 342 -13.59 17.66 6.03
CA GLU A 342 -14.81 17.79 5.24
C GLU A 342 -14.74 16.89 4.02
N PHE A 343 -15.82 16.10 3.79
CA PHE A 343 -15.93 15.15 2.69
C PHE A 343 -17.14 15.48 1.84
N LYS A 344 -16.94 15.60 0.54
CA LYS A 344 -18.00 15.90 -0.46
C LYS A 344 -18.52 14.63 -1.14
N GLU A 345 -17.78 13.54 -1.04
CA GLU A 345 -18.13 12.22 -1.51
C GLU A 345 -17.64 11.18 -0.53
N LEU A 346 -18.28 10.02 -0.54
CA LEU A 346 -17.83 8.82 0.19
C LEU A 346 -17.29 7.79 -0.79
N ARG A 347 -16.19 7.15 -0.42
CA ARG A 347 -15.64 5.99 -1.09
C ARG A 347 -15.92 4.74 -0.26
N ILE A 348 -16.76 3.87 -0.81
CA ILE A 348 -17.26 2.69 -0.12
C ILE A 348 -16.82 1.45 -0.90
N ASN A 349 -16.37 0.42 -0.18
CA ASN A 349 -16.13 -0.89 -0.76
C ASN A 349 -17.14 -1.88 -0.18
N ASN A 350 -17.83 -2.57 -1.07
CA ASN A 350 -18.79 -3.62 -0.77
C ASN A 350 -18.15 -4.97 -1.11
N TYR A 351 -17.99 -5.83 -0.11
CA TYR A 351 -17.36 -7.14 -0.27
C TYR A 351 -18.37 -8.30 -0.40
N ALA A 352 -19.66 -8.01 -0.61
CA ALA A 352 -20.69 -9.04 -0.79
C ALA A 352 -20.40 -9.99 -1.96
N LEU A 353 -19.65 -9.53 -2.98
CA LEU A 353 -19.27 -10.32 -4.15
C LEU A 353 -17.98 -11.14 -3.96
N TYR A 354 -17.41 -11.16 -2.74
CA TYR A 354 -16.18 -11.89 -2.42
C TYR A 354 -16.45 -12.97 -1.38
N GLU A 355 -16.09 -14.19 -1.71
CA GLU A 355 -16.22 -15.34 -0.83
C GLU A 355 -15.39 -15.19 0.46
N GLY A 356 -15.97 -15.49 1.61
CA GLY A 356 -15.28 -15.49 2.91
C GLY A 356 -15.19 -14.13 3.60
N TYR A 357 -15.83 -13.08 3.06
CA TYR A 357 -15.82 -11.74 3.68
C TYR A 357 -16.94 -11.52 4.70
N ALA A 358 -18.00 -12.31 4.65
CA ALA A 358 -19.10 -12.26 5.59
C ALA A 358 -19.75 -13.65 5.73
N PRO A 359 -20.55 -13.89 6.77
CA PRO A 359 -21.43 -15.06 6.83
C PRO A 359 -22.40 -15.08 5.64
N GLU A 360 -22.97 -16.25 5.36
CA GLU A 360 -23.96 -16.43 4.28
C GLU A 360 -25.14 -15.46 4.43
N GLY A 361 -25.57 -14.83 3.35
CA GLY A 361 -26.63 -13.82 3.34
C GLY A 361 -26.28 -12.49 4.00
N CYS A 362 -25.00 -12.29 4.39
CA CYS A 362 -24.50 -11.07 5.00
C CYS A 362 -23.47 -10.38 4.10
N SER A 363 -23.10 -9.15 4.45
CA SER A 363 -22.15 -8.36 3.68
C SER A 363 -21.18 -7.60 4.57
N SER A 364 -19.91 -7.51 4.16
CA SER A 364 -18.91 -6.62 4.76
C SER A 364 -18.78 -5.37 3.89
N VAL A 365 -18.89 -4.21 4.52
CA VAL A 365 -18.80 -2.90 3.88
C VAL A 365 -17.74 -2.07 4.57
N THR A 366 -16.92 -1.34 3.80
CA THR A 366 -15.92 -0.44 4.36
C THR A 366 -15.98 0.95 3.72
N CYS A 367 -15.64 1.97 4.50
CA CYS A 367 -15.51 3.34 4.04
C CYS A 367 -14.16 3.90 4.46
N LEU A 368 -13.48 4.56 3.53
CA LEU A 368 -12.17 5.16 3.75
C LEU A 368 -12.28 6.69 3.68
N LEU A 369 -11.94 7.35 4.78
CA LEU A 369 -11.93 8.81 4.89
C LEU A 369 -10.47 9.29 4.98
N LEU A 370 -9.93 9.81 3.87
CA LEU A 370 -8.54 10.26 3.77
C LEU A 370 -8.37 11.67 4.30
N GLY A 371 -7.28 11.92 5.00
CA GLY A 371 -6.86 13.25 5.43
C GLY A 371 -6.17 13.30 6.79
N PRO A 372 -5.50 14.43 7.11
CA PRO A 372 -4.66 14.59 8.30
C PRO A 372 -5.51 14.77 9.57
N SER A 373 -5.82 13.67 10.24
CA SER A 373 -6.64 13.66 11.47
C SER A 373 -5.91 13.18 12.74
N TYR A 374 -4.60 12.91 12.68
CA TYR A 374 -3.83 12.42 13.83
C TYR A 374 -3.95 13.33 15.06
N ARG A 375 -3.79 14.64 14.87
CA ARG A 375 -3.84 15.62 15.99
C ARG A 375 -5.22 15.67 16.64
N TYR A 376 -6.29 15.59 15.84
CA TYR A 376 -7.65 15.51 16.37
C TYR A 376 -7.86 14.28 17.25
N TRP A 377 -7.41 13.12 16.78
CA TRP A 377 -7.56 11.88 17.53
C TRP A 377 -6.66 11.80 18.76
N LYS A 378 -5.48 12.41 18.70
CA LYS A 378 -4.58 12.53 19.84
C LYS A 378 -5.21 13.39 20.94
N ALA A 379 -5.75 14.55 20.60
CA ALA A 379 -6.49 15.40 21.55
C ALA A 379 -7.72 14.67 22.13
N ALA A 380 -8.49 13.96 21.29
CA ALA A 380 -9.63 13.17 21.75
C ALA A 380 -9.26 12.03 22.71
N LYS A 381 -8.05 11.49 22.58
CA LYS A 381 -7.54 10.48 23.52
C LYS A 381 -7.11 11.12 24.83
N GLU A 382 -6.50 12.29 24.78
CA GLU A 382 -6.04 13.05 25.96
C GLU A 382 -7.22 13.57 26.80
N ASP A 383 -8.30 14.06 26.16
CA ASP A 383 -9.50 14.56 26.84
C ASP A 383 -10.53 13.45 27.19
N GLY A 384 -10.25 12.18 26.85
CA GLY A 384 -11.11 11.03 27.14
C GLY A 384 -12.29 10.85 26.19
N SER A 385 -12.53 11.73 25.21
CA SER A 385 -13.67 11.69 24.28
C SER A 385 -13.49 10.74 23.10
N TYR A 386 -12.35 10.04 22.99
CA TYR A 386 -11.99 9.20 21.83
C TYR A 386 -13.07 8.20 21.41
N LYS A 387 -13.65 7.48 22.37
CA LYS A 387 -14.69 6.47 22.07
C LYS A 387 -16.00 7.12 21.60
N GLN A 388 -16.39 8.20 22.26
CA GLN A 388 -17.60 8.94 21.91
C GLN A 388 -17.49 9.53 20.49
N LYS A 389 -16.40 10.20 20.17
CA LYS A 389 -16.17 10.78 18.83
C LYS A 389 -16.14 9.73 17.72
N LYS A 390 -15.59 8.54 17.99
CA LYS A 390 -15.68 7.41 17.05
C LYS A 390 -17.14 7.00 16.80
N GLN A 391 -17.94 6.88 17.86
CA GLN A 391 -19.36 6.51 17.75
C GLN A 391 -20.17 7.55 16.97
N GLU A 392 -19.97 8.84 17.24
CA GLU A 392 -20.63 9.93 16.53
C GLU A 392 -20.37 9.89 15.01
N ILE A 393 -19.14 9.58 14.59
CA ILE A 393 -18.79 9.43 13.17
C ILE A 393 -19.48 8.20 12.58
N ILE A 394 -19.50 7.06 13.30
CA ILE A 394 -20.21 5.85 12.85
C ILE A 394 -21.69 6.14 12.65
N ASP A 395 -22.36 6.70 13.66
CA ASP A 395 -23.80 6.96 13.63
C ASP A 395 -24.20 7.91 12.50
N SER A 396 -23.36 8.90 12.26
CA SER A 396 -23.56 9.84 11.15
C SER A 396 -23.36 9.18 9.78
N LEU A 397 -22.38 8.30 9.65
CA LEU A 397 -22.12 7.59 8.39
C LEU A 397 -23.20 6.54 8.12
N ILE A 398 -23.70 5.85 9.15
CA ILE A 398 -24.82 4.88 9.02
C ILE A 398 -26.04 5.57 8.40
N LYS A 399 -26.42 6.75 8.90
CA LYS A 399 -27.55 7.51 8.35
C LYS A 399 -27.37 7.81 6.86
N ILE A 400 -26.16 8.11 6.43
CA ILE A 400 -25.87 8.36 5.01
C ILE A 400 -25.98 7.06 4.22
N LEU A 401 -25.42 5.93 4.74
CA LEU A 401 -25.49 4.65 4.06
C LEU A 401 -26.93 4.14 3.91
N GLU A 402 -27.78 4.34 4.91
CA GLU A 402 -29.20 3.97 4.90
C GLU A 402 -30.00 4.70 3.78
N ASN A 403 -29.56 5.89 3.36
CA ASN A 403 -30.25 6.65 2.33
C ASN A 403 -30.18 6.00 0.96
N PHE A 404 -29.05 5.33 0.62
CA PHE A 404 -28.90 4.72 -0.69
C PHE A 404 -28.76 3.19 -0.66
N MET A 405 -28.58 2.62 0.53
CA MET A 405 -28.63 1.17 0.80
C MET A 405 -29.63 0.90 1.95
N PRO A 406 -30.93 0.98 1.69
CA PRO A 406 -31.96 0.86 2.75
C PRO A 406 -31.92 -0.49 3.48
N GLU A 407 -31.34 -1.56 2.88
CA GLU A 407 -31.15 -2.86 3.53
C GLU A 407 -30.22 -2.79 4.74
N ILE A 408 -29.39 -1.75 4.86
CA ILE A 408 -28.51 -1.54 6.02
C ILE A 408 -29.32 -1.19 7.27
N LYS A 409 -30.49 -0.57 7.10
CA LYS A 409 -31.32 -0.07 8.21
C LYS A 409 -31.71 -1.19 9.17
N GLY A 410 -31.24 -1.09 10.41
CA GLY A 410 -31.51 -2.10 11.45
C GLY A 410 -30.75 -3.42 11.29
N ASN A 411 -29.91 -3.57 10.27
CA ASN A 411 -29.18 -4.80 9.96
C ASN A 411 -27.66 -4.71 10.22
N ILE A 412 -27.17 -3.65 10.85
CA ILE A 412 -25.76 -3.57 11.24
C ILE A 412 -25.52 -4.39 12.51
N GLU A 413 -24.73 -5.46 12.41
CA GLU A 413 -24.40 -6.32 13.56
C GLU A 413 -23.11 -5.92 14.27
N ILE A 414 -22.18 -5.30 13.54
CA ILE A 414 -20.89 -4.89 14.07
C ILE A 414 -20.34 -3.70 13.26
N THR A 415 -19.70 -2.81 13.99
CA THR A 415 -18.90 -1.71 13.40
C THR A 415 -17.50 -1.73 13.95
N ASP A 416 -16.53 -1.27 13.16
CA ASP A 416 -15.15 -1.03 13.62
C ASP A 416 -14.60 0.25 13.01
N VAL A 417 -13.76 0.97 13.77
CA VAL A 417 -13.10 2.19 13.29
C VAL A 417 -11.63 2.14 13.64
N ALA A 418 -10.77 2.13 12.61
CA ALA A 418 -9.36 2.39 12.77
C ALA A 418 -9.07 3.88 12.49
N THR A 419 -8.44 4.55 13.44
CA THR A 419 -7.98 5.93 13.34
C THR A 419 -6.47 5.97 13.14
N PRO A 420 -5.85 7.11 12.86
CA PRO A 420 -4.38 7.20 12.84
C PRO A 420 -3.71 6.66 14.11
N LEU A 421 -4.33 6.78 15.29
CA LEU A 421 -3.78 6.19 16.52
C LEU A 421 -3.81 4.65 16.50
N THR A 422 -4.73 4.05 15.76
CA THR A 422 -4.78 2.60 15.56
C THR A 422 -3.60 2.14 14.70
N TYR A 423 -3.31 2.84 13.61
CA TYR A 423 -2.16 2.56 12.75
C TYR A 423 -0.82 2.79 13.48
N GLU A 424 -0.70 3.88 14.26
CA GLU A 424 0.49 4.09 15.10
C GLU A 424 0.69 2.95 16.08
N ARG A 425 -0.38 2.52 16.77
CA ARG A 425 -0.32 1.45 17.77
C ARG A 425 0.09 0.11 17.20
N PHE A 426 -0.46 -0.30 16.05
CA PHE A 426 -0.26 -1.64 15.50
C PHE A 426 0.87 -1.74 14.47
N CYS A 427 1.20 -0.66 13.80
CA CYS A 427 2.19 -0.65 12.71
C CYS A 427 3.38 0.29 13.00
N ASN A 428 3.39 0.96 14.15
CA ASN A 428 4.44 1.90 14.55
C ASN A 428 4.78 2.92 13.46
N THR A 429 3.74 3.49 12.81
CA THR A 429 3.91 4.46 11.73
C THR A 429 3.96 5.90 12.25
N TYR A 430 4.69 6.77 11.57
CA TYR A 430 4.79 8.18 11.91
C TYR A 430 3.42 8.86 11.77
N GLU A 431 2.91 9.46 12.87
CA GLU A 431 1.58 10.08 12.96
C GLU A 431 0.45 9.16 12.45
N GLY A 432 0.57 7.85 12.67
CA GLY A 432 -0.42 6.88 12.21
C GLY A 432 -0.64 6.87 10.70
N SER A 433 0.37 7.23 9.92
CA SER A 433 0.23 7.32 8.47
C SER A 433 0.04 5.96 7.82
N TRP A 434 -0.92 5.91 6.90
CA TRP A 434 -1.20 4.74 6.08
C TRP A 434 -0.28 4.66 4.85
N MET A 435 -0.05 5.80 4.20
CA MET A 435 0.87 5.94 3.07
C MET A 435 1.71 7.21 3.18
N SER A 436 2.59 7.40 2.21
CA SER A 436 3.28 8.67 2.01
C SER A 436 2.97 9.22 0.63
N VAL A 437 2.74 10.52 0.58
CA VAL A 437 2.61 11.29 -0.65
C VAL A 437 3.90 12.06 -0.87
N TRP A 438 4.36 12.10 -2.09
CA TRP A 438 5.55 12.83 -2.48
C TRP A 438 5.14 14.13 -3.14
N GLU A 439 5.75 15.23 -2.75
CA GLU A 439 5.52 16.49 -3.42
C GLU A 439 5.90 16.43 -4.91
N PRO A 440 5.25 17.24 -5.76
CA PRO A 440 5.67 17.39 -7.15
C PRO A 440 7.17 17.67 -7.26
N LYS A 441 7.79 17.27 -8.39
CA LYS A 441 9.23 17.39 -8.68
C LYS A 441 10.17 16.47 -7.88
N MET A 442 9.62 15.44 -7.20
CA MET A 442 10.40 14.46 -6.43
C MET A 442 10.62 13.13 -7.16
N LEU A 443 10.33 13.05 -8.47
CA LEU A 443 10.33 11.81 -9.24
C LEU A 443 11.64 11.00 -9.14
N THR A 444 12.77 11.66 -9.07
CA THR A 444 14.10 11.02 -9.01
C THR A 444 14.62 10.77 -7.62
N PHE A 445 13.90 11.25 -6.59
CA PHE A 445 14.31 11.02 -5.21
C PHE A 445 13.82 9.65 -4.73
N ASN A 446 14.71 8.93 -4.05
CA ASN A 446 14.39 7.68 -3.36
C ASN A 446 15.24 7.59 -2.08
N PHE A 447 14.82 6.75 -1.14
CA PHE A 447 15.61 6.47 0.04
C PHE A 447 16.67 5.41 -0.31
N PRO A 448 17.94 5.60 0.07
CA PRO A 448 18.97 4.61 -0.22
C PRO A 448 18.70 3.32 0.55
N PRO A 449 18.80 2.15 -0.11
CA PRO A 449 18.62 0.86 0.55
C PRO A 449 19.71 0.50 1.57
N LYS A 450 20.87 1.18 1.50
CA LYS A 450 22.01 1.00 2.42
C LYS A 450 22.43 2.36 3.00
N ALA A 451 22.64 2.44 4.31
CA ALA A 451 23.26 3.60 4.94
C ALA A 451 24.69 3.80 4.40
N LYS A 452 25.08 5.06 4.25
CA LYS A 452 26.46 5.42 3.84
C LYS A 452 27.38 5.62 5.03
N THR A 453 26.82 6.00 6.16
CA THR A 453 27.56 6.38 7.37
C THR A 453 27.62 5.27 8.43
N VAL A 454 26.90 4.16 8.22
CA VAL A 454 26.85 3.02 9.13
C VAL A 454 26.92 1.71 8.34
N ASP A 455 27.96 0.93 8.57
CA ASP A 455 28.10 -0.39 7.99
C ASP A 455 27.13 -1.39 8.63
N GLY A 456 26.58 -2.29 7.80
CA GLY A 456 25.60 -3.28 8.23
C GLY A 456 24.18 -2.72 8.45
N LEU A 457 23.90 -1.47 8.09
CA LEU A 457 22.57 -0.85 8.21
C LEU A 457 21.91 -0.68 6.85
N TYR A 458 20.70 -1.25 6.72
CA TYR A 458 19.89 -1.21 5.49
C TYR A 458 18.48 -0.72 5.76
N PHE A 459 17.83 -0.18 4.72
CA PHE A 459 16.46 0.33 4.77
C PHE A 459 15.62 -0.29 3.66
N ALA A 460 14.41 -0.74 4.00
CA ALA A 460 13.41 -1.24 3.05
C ALA A 460 12.02 -0.82 3.50
N SER A 461 11.36 0.05 2.78
CA SER A 461 10.04 0.54 3.17
C SER A 461 9.16 0.75 1.94
N GLN A 462 7.84 0.58 2.10
CA GLN A 462 6.86 0.98 1.09
C GLN A 462 6.95 2.46 0.69
N ARG A 463 7.72 3.26 1.43
CA ARG A 463 7.89 4.70 1.24
C ARG A 463 9.22 5.08 0.61
N SER A 464 10.02 4.07 0.22
CA SER A 464 11.39 4.29 -0.30
C SER A 464 11.41 5.04 -1.62
N SER A 465 10.37 4.91 -2.43
CA SER A 465 10.24 5.59 -3.73
C SER A 465 8.78 5.75 -4.15
N MET A 466 8.54 6.52 -5.23
CA MET A 466 7.22 6.59 -5.86
C MET A 466 6.92 5.31 -6.65
N PRO A 467 5.65 4.91 -6.76
CA PRO A 467 4.45 5.52 -6.19
C PRO A 467 4.18 5.16 -4.73
N GLY A 468 5.00 4.34 -4.09
CA GLY A 468 4.78 3.82 -2.75
C GLY A 468 3.91 2.55 -2.74
N GLY A 469 3.47 2.14 -1.55
CA GLY A 469 2.57 1.00 -1.36
C GLY A 469 3.21 -0.38 -1.55
N LEU A 470 2.38 -1.38 -1.79
CA LEU A 470 2.78 -2.79 -1.86
C LEU A 470 3.87 -3.09 -2.89
N PRO A 471 3.80 -2.57 -4.13
CA PRO A 471 4.83 -2.85 -5.14
C PRO A 471 6.20 -2.29 -4.74
N ILE A 472 6.24 -1.12 -4.11
CA ILE A 472 7.49 -0.56 -3.59
C ILE A 472 7.95 -1.31 -2.35
N ALA A 473 7.04 -1.83 -1.53
CA ALA A 473 7.40 -2.63 -0.37
C ALA A 473 8.18 -3.89 -0.77
N VAL A 474 7.67 -4.66 -1.74
CA VAL A 474 8.34 -5.87 -2.22
C VAL A 474 9.64 -5.54 -2.94
N TYR A 475 9.66 -4.50 -3.77
CA TYR A 475 10.86 -4.04 -4.46
C TYR A 475 11.94 -3.59 -3.47
N ALA A 476 11.60 -2.79 -2.46
CA ALA A 476 12.55 -2.30 -1.46
C ALA A 476 13.14 -3.43 -0.60
N GLY A 477 12.31 -4.42 -0.22
CA GLY A 477 12.78 -5.62 0.49
C GLY A 477 13.83 -6.37 -0.32
N ARG A 478 13.56 -6.59 -1.61
CA ARG A 478 14.51 -7.22 -2.55
C ARG A 478 15.80 -6.41 -2.67
N LYS A 479 15.72 -5.09 -2.92
CA LYS A 479 16.87 -4.20 -3.07
C LYS A 479 17.77 -4.17 -1.83
N ALA A 480 17.21 -4.15 -0.63
CA ALA A 480 18.01 -4.17 0.60
C ALA A 480 18.87 -5.44 0.68
N VAL A 481 18.33 -6.60 0.29
CA VAL A 481 19.07 -7.87 0.27
C VAL A 481 20.09 -7.94 -0.87
N GLU A 482 19.81 -7.37 -2.03
CA GLU A 482 20.80 -7.24 -3.10
C GLU A 482 22.04 -6.45 -2.63
N TYR A 483 21.83 -5.34 -1.92
CA TYR A 483 22.94 -4.58 -1.32
C TYR A 483 23.64 -5.36 -0.20
N LEU A 484 22.89 -6.12 0.61
CA LEU A 484 23.45 -7.00 1.65
C LEU A 484 24.35 -8.06 1.00
N CYS A 485 23.88 -8.76 -0.01
CA CYS A 485 24.64 -9.78 -0.76
C CYS A 485 25.88 -9.18 -1.39
N LYS A 486 25.75 -8.07 -2.09
CA LYS A 486 26.90 -7.38 -2.73
C LYS A 486 27.94 -6.96 -1.70
N THR A 487 27.54 -6.41 -0.55
CA THR A 487 28.46 -5.96 0.52
C THR A 487 29.22 -7.13 1.11
N ASN A 488 28.60 -8.29 1.25
CA ASN A 488 29.20 -9.49 1.85
C ASN A 488 29.80 -10.46 0.82
N ASN A 489 29.82 -10.11 -0.47
CA ASN A 489 30.27 -10.94 -1.59
C ASN A 489 29.56 -12.32 -1.62
N VAL A 490 28.27 -12.34 -1.32
CA VAL A 490 27.39 -13.51 -1.37
C VAL A 490 26.57 -13.46 -2.65
N THR A 491 26.29 -14.62 -3.26
CA THR A 491 25.40 -14.70 -4.41
C THR A 491 23.97 -14.46 -3.98
N PHE A 492 23.29 -13.52 -4.64
CA PHE A 492 21.86 -13.28 -4.44
C PHE A 492 21.05 -14.39 -5.13
N ILE A 493 20.21 -15.10 -4.38
CA ILE A 493 19.39 -16.19 -4.88
C ILE A 493 17.94 -15.73 -5.01
N ASN A 494 17.46 -15.65 -6.24
CA ASN A 494 16.06 -15.33 -6.55
C ASN A 494 15.27 -16.54 -7.07
N LYS A 495 15.91 -17.55 -7.63
CA LYS A 495 15.29 -18.79 -8.10
C LYS A 495 14.53 -19.51 -7.00
N GLU A 496 13.46 -20.22 -7.36
CA GLU A 496 12.86 -21.17 -6.42
C GLU A 496 13.85 -22.30 -6.09
N LEU A 497 14.13 -22.44 -4.79
CA LEU A 497 14.88 -23.61 -4.32
C LEU A 497 13.97 -24.81 -4.54
N LYS A 498 14.34 -25.72 -5.46
CA LYS A 498 13.70 -27.02 -5.55
C LYS A 498 13.99 -27.73 -4.21
N HIS A 499 12.95 -28.00 -3.44
CA HIS A 499 13.09 -28.96 -2.35
C HIS A 499 13.44 -30.29 -3.00
N GLU A 500 14.70 -30.74 -2.88
CA GLU A 500 15.00 -32.16 -3.02
C GLU A 500 14.28 -32.83 -1.85
N ILE A 501 13.22 -33.59 -2.21
CA ILE A 501 12.42 -34.43 -1.31
C ILE A 501 13.26 -35.64 -0.93
#